data_971a44c3b7dc23908cc7ac888683c1ed
#
_entry.id   971a44c3b7dc23908cc7ac888683c1ed
#
_cell.length_a   1.000
_cell.length_b   1.000
_cell.length_c   1.000
_cell.angle_alpha   90.00
_cell.angle_beta   90.00
_cell.angle_gamma   90.00
#
_symmetry.space_group_name_H-M   'P 1'
#
loop_
_entity.id
_entity.type
_entity.pdbx_description
1 polymer ?
#
loop_
_entity_poly.entity_id
_entity_poly.type
_entity_poly.pdbx_seq_one_letter_code
_entity_poly.pdbx_strand_id
1 'polypeptide(L)'
;MDFDLMITSLPKLLSAAVITLKLLSASLIIGLFIGFLFAVLRLNKNTFINKFAYGYSYLFRGTPLLVQIFIIYYGLGQIEWLRSTFLWVILKEPYWCAIIAFALNTGAYTSEILRSAFQTIKPGIIEAGKSLGISSKIILYKIQIPVAIRQSLPAYGNEIILMMKGTSLASTVTLMDITGVAKHIVSTTYKPLEVFLLAGGIYLIMTFIIHNLIKYLEKRFSF
;
A
#
# COMPACT_ATOMS: atom_id res chain seq x y z
N MET A 1 33.78 -8.83 -8.58
CA MET A 1 32.49 -8.30 -9.05
C MET A 1 32.51 -8.23 -10.56
N ASP A 2 31.47 -8.73 -11.18
CA ASP A 2 31.31 -8.73 -12.64
C ASP A 2 30.54 -7.47 -13.07
N PHE A 3 31.29 -6.43 -13.46
CA PHE A 3 30.73 -5.16 -13.89
C PHE A 3 30.02 -5.27 -15.26
N ASP A 4 30.48 -6.15 -16.14
CA ASP A 4 29.85 -6.35 -17.44
C ASP A 4 28.43 -6.95 -17.29
N LEU A 5 28.28 -7.91 -16.37
CA LEU A 5 26.96 -8.43 -16.00
C LEU A 5 26.06 -7.34 -15.42
N MET A 6 26.58 -6.46 -14.57
CA MET A 6 25.78 -5.37 -13.98
C MET A 6 25.31 -4.39 -15.06
N ILE A 7 26.18 -4.00 -16.00
CA ILE A 7 25.83 -3.08 -17.10
C ILE A 7 24.79 -3.72 -18.02
N THR A 8 24.94 -4.98 -18.39
CA THR A 8 24.00 -5.70 -19.28
C THR A 8 22.64 -6.01 -18.60
N SER A 9 22.63 -6.16 -17.27
CA SER A 9 21.41 -6.41 -16.48
C SER A 9 20.62 -5.12 -16.16
N LEU A 10 21.29 -3.98 -16.09
CA LEU A 10 20.67 -2.71 -15.72
C LEU A 10 19.45 -2.33 -16.56
N PRO A 11 19.45 -2.39 -17.90
CA PRO A 11 18.26 -2.06 -18.69
C PRO A 11 17.07 -2.98 -18.42
N LYS A 12 17.33 -4.27 -18.17
CA LYS A 12 16.29 -5.26 -17.85
C LYS A 12 15.63 -4.96 -16.51
N LEU A 13 16.41 -4.64 -15.49
CA LEU A 13 15.92 -4.28 -14.16
C LEU A 13 15.18 -2.93 -14.17
N LEU A 14 15.64 -1.96 -14.95
CA LEU A 14 14.93 -0.68 -15.10
C LEU A 14 13.60 -0.84 -15.82
N SER A 15 13.51 -1.71 -16.84
CA SER A 15 12.21 -2.03 -17.46
C SER A 15 11.26 -2.71 -16.50
N ALA A 16 11.75 -3.58 -15.62
CA ALA A 16 10.97 -4.23 -14.57
C ALA A 16 10.46 -3.24 -13.50
N ALA A 17 11.16 -2.13 -13.29
CA ALA A 17 10.70 -1.07 -12.38
C ALA A 17 9.34 -0.49 -12.79
N VAL A 18 8.97 -0.54 -14.06
CA VAL A 18 7.64 -0.13 -14.53
C VAL A 18 6.55 -1.02 -13.96
N ILE A 19 6.79 -2.35 -13.88
CA ILE A 19 5.83 -3.29 -13.27
C ILE A 19 5.71 -3.01 -11.77
N THR A 20 6.85 -2.81 -11.09
CA THR A 20 6.89 -2.43 -9.67
C THR A 20 6.06 -1.16 -9.41
N LEU A 21 6.23 -0.12 -10.22
CA LEU A 21 5.47 1.14 -10.09
C LEU A 21 3.99 0.96 -10.41
N LYS A 22 3.63 0.14 -11.38
CA LYS A 22 2.22 -0.19 -11.67
C LYS A 22 1.55 -0.93 -10.51
N LEU A 23 2.23 -1.93 -9.94
CA LEU A 23 1.75 -2.63 -8.74
C LEU A 23 1.57 -1.68 -7.57
N LEU A 24 2.57 -0.85 -7.29
CA LEU A 24 2.52 0.14 -6.22
C LEU A 24 1.37 1.11 -6.41
N SER A 25 1.28 1.79 -7.55
CA SER A 25 0.28 2.82 -7.79
C SER A 25 -1.15 2.27 -7.76
N ALA A 26 -1.41 1.13 -8.42
CA ALA A 26 -2.71 0.49 -8.41
C ALA A 26 -3.14 0.09 -6.98
N SER A 27 -2.22 -0.53 -6.23
CA SER A 27 -2.48 -0.96 -4.85
C SER A 27 -2.71 0.22 -3.91
N LEU A 28 -1.95 1.30 -4.03
CA LEU A 28 -2.14 2.50 -3.22
C LEU A 28 -3.46 3.21 -3.52
N ILE A 29 -3.85 3.32 -4.79
CA ILE A 29 -5.13 3.94 -5.16
C ILE A 29 -6.30 3.14 -4.58
N ILE A 30 -6.34 1.83 -4.83
CA ILE A 30 -7.41 0.96 -4.32
C ILE A 30 -7.35 0.91 -2.79
N GLY A 31 -6.17 0.78 -2.20
CA GLY A 31 -5.95 0.75 -0.76
C GLY A 31 -6.36 2.04 -0.06
N LEU A 32 -6.18 3.20 -0.71
CA LEU A 32 -6.65 4.49 -0.19
C LEU A 32 -8.18 4.53 -0.09
N PHE A 33 -8.89 4.06 -1.11
CA PHE A 33 -10.36 3.96 -1.08
C PHE A 33 -10.84 3.01 0.02
N ILE A 34 -10.25 1.82 0.10
CA ILE A 34 -10.55 0.84 1.16
C ILE A 34 -10.24 1.44 2.53
N GLY A 35 -9.07 2.04 2.70
CA GLY A 35 -8.63 2.65 3.94
C GLY A 35 -9.55 3.78 4.40
N PHE A 36 -9.98 4.65 3.48
CA PHE A 36 -10.94 5.71 3.79
C PHE A 36 -12.30 5.13 4.24
N LEU A 37 -12.82 4.14 3.51
CA LEU A 37 -14.07 3.46 3.86
C LEU A 37 -13.99 2.88 5.28
N PHE A 38 -12.95 2.10 5.57
CA PHE A 38 -12.79 1.46 6.87
C PHE A 38 -12.45 2.48 7.99
N ALA A 39 -11.78 3.58 7.71
CA ALA A 39 -11.59 4.67 8.68
C ALA A 39 -12.93 5.29 9.10
N VAL A 40 -13.83 5.54 8.14
CA VAL A 40 -15.19 6.05 8.42
C VAL A 40 -15.99 5.04 9.24
N LEU A 41 -15.93 3.74 8.90
CA LEU A 41 -16.60 2.68 9.66
C LEU A 41 -16.05 2.58 11.09
N ARG A 42 -14.76 2.81 11.30
CA ARG A 42 -14.10 2.83 12.62
C ARG A 42 -14.53 4.00 13.51
N LEU A 43 -15.00 5.10 12.91
CA LEU A 43 -15.52 6.26 13.65
C LEU A 43 -17.02 6.14 13.92
N ASN A 44 -17.68 5.09 13.42
CA ASN A 44 -19.12 4.90 13.62
C ASN A 44 -19.44 4.59 15.09
N LYS A 45 -20.55 5.15 15.59
CA LYS A 45 -21.04 4.90 16.95
C LYS A 45 -21.62 3.50 17.15
N ASN A 46 -22.05 2.84 16.07
CA ASN A 46 -22.54 1.47 16.13
C ASN A 46 -21.38 0.51 16.41
N THR A 47 -21.45 -0.15 17.56
CA THR A 47 -20.40 -1.04 18.06
C THR A 47 -20.13 -2.21 17.11
N PHE A 48 -21.15 -2.74 16.44
CA PHE A 48 -20.97 -3.87 15.50
C PHE A 48 -20.17 -3.44 14.28
N ILE A 49 -20.53 -2.29 13.67
CA ILE A 49 -19.82 -1.73 12.50
C ILE A 49 -18.37 -1.40 12.85
N ASN A 50 -18.16 -0.77 14.01
CA ASN A 50 -16.82 -0.45 14.49
C ASN A 50 -15.96 -1.71 14.71
N LYS A 51 -16.51 -2.73 15.39
CA LYS A 51 -15.81 -4.00 15.63
C LYS A 51 -15.49 -4.75 14.32
N PHE A 52 -16.40 -4.75 13.35
CA PHE A 52 -16.15 -5.35 12.03
C PHE A 52 -14.96 -4.65 11.34
N ALA A 53 -14.97 -3.32 11.29
CA ALA A 53 -13.88 -2.56 10.69
C ALA A 53 -12.56 -2.71 11.47
N TYR A 54 -12.62 -2.86 12.79
CA TYR A 54 -11.46 -3.20 13.61
C TYR A 54 -10.90 -4.58 13.25
N GLY A 55 -11.77 -5.57 13.11
CA GLY A 55 -11.37 -6.94 12.74
C GLY A 55 -10.62 -6.98 11.40
N TYR A 56 -11.10 -6.25 10.40
CA TYR A 56 -10.38 -6.08 9.13
C TYR A 56 -8.98 -5.51 9.32
N SER A 57 -8.89 -4.37 10.00
CA SER A 57 -7.62 -3.69 10.25
C SER A 57 -6.66 -4.58 11.04
N TYR A 58 -7.17 -5.27 12.07
CA TYR A 58 -6.40 -6.17 12.91
C TYR A 58 -5.86 -7.38 12.12
N LEU A 59 -6.70 -8.00 11.29
CA LEU A 59 -6.34 -9.17 10.49
C LEU A 59 -5.21 -8.84 9.50
N PHE A 60 -5.41 -7.82 8.66
CA PHE A 60 -4.46 -7.51 7.58
C PHE A 60 -3.17 -6.87 8.08
N ARG A 61 -3.18 -6.16 9.21
CA ARG A 61 -1.97 -5.62 9.83
C ARG A 61 -1.26 -6.63 10.72
N GLY A 62 -1.99 -7.60 11.26
CA GLY A 62 -1.47 -8.63 12.16
C GLY A 62 -0.94 -9.87 11.45
N THR A 63 -1.12 -9.99 10.12
CA THR A 63 -0.64 -11.13 9.35
C THR A 63 0.43 -10.71 8.34
N PRO A 64 1.43 -11.58 8.03
CA PRO A 64 2.47 -11.27 7.06
C PRO A 64 1.89 -11.07 5.65
N LEU A 65 2.31 -10.00 4.98
CA LEU A 65 1.88 -9.69 3.61
C LEU A 65 2.14 -10.85 2.63
N LEU A 66 3.27 -11.56 2.78
CA LEU A 66 3.59 -12.74 1.97
C LEU A 66 2.51 -13.83 2.09
N VAL A 67 2.04 -14.08 3.31
CA VAL A 67 0.98 -15.07 3.56
C VAL A 67 -0.33 -14.64 2.91
N GLN A 68 -0.66 -13.35 2.98
CA GLN A 68 -1.85 -12.79 2.32
C GLN A 68 -1.81 -13.00 0.81
N ILE A 69 -0.67 -12.73 0.17
CA ILE A 69 -0.47 -12.99 -1.26
C ILE A 69 -0.69 -14.48 -1.58
N PHE A 70 -0.11 -15.37 -0.78
CA PHE A 70 -0.23 -16.82 -1.01
C PHE A 70 -1.66 -17.33 -0.82
N ILE A 71 -2.39 -16.83 0.18
CA ILE A 71 -3.81 -17.18 0.38
C ILE A 71 -4.64 -16.72 -0.83
N ILE A 72 -4.40 -15.52 -1.34
CA ILE A 72 -5.16 -15.00 -2.48
C ILE A 72 -4.78 -15.75 -3.77
N TYR A 73 -3.51 -15.95 -4.04
CA TYR A 73 -3.06 -16.54 -5.29
C TYR A 73 -3.27 -18.07 -5.33
N TYR A 74 -2.82 -18.78 -4.31
CA TYR A 74 -2.93 -20.25 -4.26
C TYR A 74 -4.22 -20.72 -3.60
N GLY A 75 -4.70 -20.04 -2.57
CA GLY A 75 -5.86 -20.46 -1.79
C GLY A 75 -7.17 -20.28 -2.55
N LEU A 76 -7.41 -19.11 -3.15
CA LEU A 76 -8.65 -18.86 -3.90
C LEU A 76 -8.77 -19.78 -5.12
N GLY A 77 -7.65 -20.19 -5.72
CA GLY A 77 -7.63 -21.15 -6.82
C GLY A 77 -8.11 -22.56 -6.46
N GLN A 78 -8.21 -22.91 -5.18
CA GLN A 78 -8.71 -24.23 -4.73
C GLN A 78 -10.23 -24.26 -4.56
N ILE A 79 -10.90 -23.10 -4.60
CA ILE A 79 -12.34 -22.99 -4.39
C ILE A 79 -13.07 -23.20 -5.72
N GLU A 80 -13.68 -24.39 -5.89
CA GLU A 80 -14.31 -24.81 -7.16
C GLU A 80 -15.42 -23.87 -7.63
N TRP A 81 -16.34 -23.44 -6.74
CA TRP A 81 -17.41 -22.54 -7.12
C TRP A 81 -16.88 -21.16 -7.58
N LEU A 82 -15.74 -20.69 -7.05
CA LEU A 82 -15.14 -19.42 -7.43
C LEU A 82 -14.60 -19.49 -8.87
N ARG A 83 -14.07 -20.64 -9.27
CA ARG A 83 -13.58 -20.88 -10.64
C ARG A 83 -14.70 -20.81 -11.69
N SER A 84 -15.95 -21.10 -11.31
CA SER A 84 -17.11 -21.02 -12.20
C SER A 84 -17.70 -19.61 -12.32
N THR A 85 -17.20 -18.63 -11.52
CA THR A 85 -17.68 -17.26 -11.56
C THR A 85 -16.88 -16.40 -12.56
N PHE A 86 -17.46 -15.28 -12.99
CA PHE A 86 -16.74 -14.29 -13.82
C PHE A 86 -15.53 -13.68 -13.09
N LEU A 87 -15.52 -13.68 -11.76
CA LEU A 87 -14.40 -13.19 -10.95
C LEU A 87 -13.10 -13.97 -11.20
N TRP A 88 -13.24 -15.23 -11.64
CA TRP A 88 -12.07 -16.06 -11.95
C TRP A 88 -11.21 -15.51 -13.09
N VAL A 89 -11.80 -14.75 -14.02
CA VAL A 89 -11.05 -14.07 -15.09
C VAL A 89 -9.97 -13.14 -14.50
N ILE A 90 -10.26 -12.51 -13.36
CA ILE A 90 -9.33 -11.62 -12.64
C ILE A 90 -8.44 -12.43 -11.70
N LEU A 91 -9.05 -13.31 -10.90
CA LEU A 91 -8.36 -14.03 -9.81
C LEU A 91 -7.40 -15.14 -10.29
N LYS A 92 -7.47 -15.58 -11.55
CA LYS A 92 -6.48 -16.49 -12.15
C LYS A 92 -5.15 -15.80 -12.48
N GLU A 93 -5.14 -14.48 -12.62
CA GLU A 93 -3.97 -13.72 -13.03
C GLU A 93 -3.13 -13.28 -11.81
N PRO A 94 -1.84 -13.66 -11.72
CA PRO A 94 -0.98 -13.30 -10.58
C PRO A 94 -0.93 -11.80 -10.32
N TYR A 95 -1.00 -10.99 -11.37
CA TYR A 95 -0.97 -9.54 -11.30
C TYR A 95 -2.12 -8.96 -10.45
N TRP A 96 -3.34 -9.43 -10.71
CA TRP A 96 -4.52 -8.97 -9.95
C TRP A 96 -4.54 -9.52 -8.53
N CYS A 97 -4.09 -10.77 -8.34
CA CYS A 97 -3.95 -11.35 -7.00
C CYS A 97 -3.00 -10.53 -6.12
N ALA A 98 -1.85 -10.12 -6.68
CA ALA A 98 -0.90 -9.27 -5.98
C ALA A 98 -1.49 -7.90 -5.66
N ILE A 99 -2.16 -7.24 -6.63
CA ILE A 99 -2.82 -5.93 -6.40
C ILE A 99 -3.87 -6.04 -5.29
N ILE A 100 -4.71 -7.08 -5.29
CA ILE A 100 -5.74 -7.29 -4.26
C ILE A 100 -5.09 -7.46 -2.89
N ALA A 101 -4.06 -8.31 -2.76
CA ALA A 101 -3.35 -8.51 -1.51
C ALA A 101 -2.73 -7.21 -0.99
N PHE A 102 -2.02 -6.50 -1.84
CA PHE A 102 -1.39 -5.22 -1.49
C PHE A 102 -2.42 -4.14 -1.14
N ALA A 103 -3.50 -4.04 -1.90
CA ALA A 103 -4.56 -3.06 -1.65
C ALA A 103 -5.30 -3.32 -0.33
N LEU A 104 -5.59 -4.57 0.00
CA LEU A 104 -6.19 -4.95 1.28
C LEU A 104 -5.24 -4.67 2.45
N ASN A 105 -3.96 -4.96 2.28
CA ASN A 105 -2.96 -4.71 3.30
C ASN A 105 -2.76 -3.21 3.54
N THR A 106 -2.40 -2.44 2.50
CA THR A 106 -2.20 -0.99 2.65
C THR A 106 -3.49 -0.25 3.03
N GLY A 107 -4.67 -0.75 2.61
CA GLY A 107 -5.96 -0.23 3.05
C GLY A 107 -6.17 -0.37 4.56
N ALA A 108 -5.74 -1.47 5.15
CA ALA A 108 -5.80 -1.67 6.59
C ALA A 108 -4.89 -0.71 7.36
N TYR A 109 -3.65 -0.49 6.90
CA TYR A 109 -2.75 0.52 7.47
C TYR A 109 -3.30 1.93 7.29
N THR A 110 -3.76 2.27 6.10
CA THR A 110 -4.36 3.57 5.77
C THR A 110 -5.57 3.87 6.65
N SER A 111 -6.42 2.88 6.93
CA SER A 111 -7.59 3.05 7.78
C SER A 111 -7.22 3.48 9.20
N GLU A 112 -6.17 2.91 9.77
CA GLU A 112 -5.68 3.26 11.10
C GLU A 112 -4.93 4.61 11.11
N ILE A 113 -4.16 4.90 10.06
CA ILE A 113 -3.50 6.21 9.90
C ILE A 113 -4.55 7.32 9.88
N LEU A 114 -5.58 7.19 9.06
CA LEU A 114 -6.66 8.17 8.97
C LEU A 114 -7.45 8.26 10.30
N ARG A 115 -7.83 7.13 10.90
CA ARG A 115 -8.52 7.11 12.19
C ARG A 115 -7.71 7.83 13.27
N SER A 116 -6.41 7.53 13.36
CA SER A 116 -5.51 8.17 14.31
C SER A 116 -5.45 9.69 14.08
N ALA A 117 -5.32 10.12 12.83
CA ALA A 117 -5.30 11.53 12.47
C ALA A 117 -6.60 12.28 12.88
N PHE A 118 -7.77 11.63 12.72
CA PHE A 118 -9.02 12.20 13.24
C PHE A 118 -9.04 12.35 14.77
N GLN A 119 -8.43 11.41 15.49
CA GLN A 119 -8.39 11.42 16.95
C GLN A 119 -7.41 12.46 17.54
N THR A 120 -6.46 12.96 16.77
CA THR A 120 -5.56 14.03 17.23
C THR A 120 -6.22 15.41 17.23
N ILE A 121 -7.40 15.56 16.61
CA ILE A 121 -8.13 16.83 16.58
C ILE A 121 -8.68 17.11 17.97
N LYS A 122 -8.24 18.23 18.56
CA LYS A 122 -8.65 18.62 19.91
C LYS A 122 -10.17 18.79 20.02
N PRO A 123 -10.85 18.13 20.98
CA PRO A 123 -12.31 18.25 21.17
C PRO A 123 -12.80 19.70 21.27
N GLY A 124 -12.02 20.58 21.92
CA GLY A 124 -12.35 21.98 22.05
C GLY A 124 -12.55 22.75 20.74
N ILE A 125 -11.88 22.33 19.63
CA ILE A 125 -12.11 22.93 18.30
C ILE A 125 -13.52 22.60 17.82
N ILE A 126 -13.96 21.36 18.06
CA ILE A 126 -15.29 20.88 17.67
C ILE A 126 -16.36 21.56 18.51
N GLU A 127 -16.12 21.67 19.81
CA GLU A 127 -17.03 22.33 20.77
C GLU A 127 -17.17 23.83 20.48
N ALA A 128 -16.07 24.54 20.24
CA ALA A 128 -16.09 25.92 19.83
C ALA A 128 -16.90 26.14 18.53
N GLY A 129 -16.70 25.29 17.52
CA GLY A 129 -17.49 25.37 16.31
C GLY A 129 -18.99 25.18 16.54
N LYS A 130 -19.37 24.25 17.42
CA LYS A 130 -20.78 24.04 17.79
C LYS A 130 -21.37 25.23 18.58
N SER A 131 -20.59 25.82 19.49
CA SER A 131 -21.01 27.00 20.27
C SER A 131 -21.25 28.22 19.38
N LEU A 132 -20.56 28.33 18.25
CA LEU A 132 -20.78 29.32 17.19
C LEU A 132 -21.96 28.98 16.26
N GLY A 133 -22.71 27.93 16.54
CA GLY A 133 -23.86 27.52 15.72
C GLY A 133 -23.47 26.83 14.40
N ILE A 134 -22.19 26.46 14.21
CA ILE A 134 -21.75 25.78 12.99
C ILE A 134 -22.25 24.34 13.00
N SER A 135 -22.91 23.91 11.91
CA SER A 135 -23.43 22.55 11.82
C SER A 135 -22.30 21.50 11.84
N SER A 136 -22.57 20.35 12.44
CA SER A 136 -21.59 19.25 12.53
C SER A 136 -21.04 18.80 11.17
N LYS A 137 -21.85 18.91 10.11
CA LYS A 137 -21.40 18.63 8.73
C LYS A 137 -20.32 19.61 8.27
N ILE A 138 -20.54 20.91 8.49
CA ILE A 138 -19.56 21.95 8.12
C ILE A 138 -18.26 21.77 8.94
N ILE A 139 -18.37 21.50 10.24
CA ILE A 139 -17.22 21.21 11.10
C ILE A 139 -16.44 20.00 10.53
N LEU A 140 -17.12 18.93 10.17
CA LEU A 140 -16.49 17.73 9.58
C LEU A 140 -15.75 18.07 8.28
N TYR A 141 -16.44 18.67 7.29
CA TYR A 141 -15.85 18.87 5.96
C TYR A 141 -14.86 20.03 5.88
N LYS A 142 -15.06 21.10 6.66
CA LYS A 142 -14.23 22.32 6.57
C LYS A 142 -13.10 22.37 7.60
N ILE A 143 -13.20 21.60 8.68
CA ILE A 143 -12.22 21.61 9.77
C ILE A 143 -11.59 20.22 9.94
N GLN A 144 -12.38 19.20 10.26
CA GLN A 144 -11.82 17.91 10.66
C GLN A 144 -11.12 17.18 9.50
N ILE A 145 -11.76 17.05 8.33
CA ILE A 145 -11.16 16.33 7.18
C ILE A 145 -9.88 17.02 6.72
N PRO A 146 -9.81 18.34 6.45
CA PRO A 146 -8.57 18.97 6.04
C PRO A 146 -7.43 18.83 7.06
N VAL A 147 -7.74 18.95 8.34
CA VAL A 147 -6.74 18.76 9.40
C VAL A 147 -6.27 17.31 9.48
N ALA A 148 -7.19 16.35 9.44
CA ALA A 148 -6.86 14.92 9.47
C ALA A 148 -5.99 14.49 8.26
N ILE A 149 -6.32 14.97 7.05
CA ILE A 149 -5.51 14.69 5.85
C ILE A 149 -4.08 15.20 6.04
N ARG A 150 -3.91 16.43 6.52
CA ARG A 150 -2.56 16.99 6.74
C ARG A 150 -1.77 16.22 7.79
N GLN A 151 -2.41 15.85 8.88
CA GLN A 151 -1.77 15.10 9.97
C GLN A 151 -1.46 13.65 9.58
N SER A 152 -2.20 13.08 8.61
CA SER A 152 -1.94 11.72 8.12
C SER A 152 -0.78 11.66 7.11
N LEU A 153 -0.41 12.77 6.46
CA LEU A 153 0.58 12.79 5.37
C LEU A 153 1.91 12.11 5.74
N PRO A 154 2.57 12.39 6.88
CA PRO A 154 3.86 11.76 7.19
C PRO A 154 3.74 10.25 7.38
N ALA A 155 2.70 9.80 8.09
CA ALA A 155 2.45 8.38 8.31
C ALA A 155 2.08 7.66 7.02
N TYR A 156 1.25 8.27 6.18
CA TYR A 156 0.88 7.72 4.87
C TYR A 156 2.07 7.71 3.90
N GLY A 157 2.92 8.72 3.95
CA GLY A 157 4.17 8.75 3.21
C GLY A 157 5.10 7.59 3.55
N ASN A 158 5.23 7.27 4.84
CA ASN A 158 5.98 6.10 5.27
C ASN A 158 5.33 4.78 4.79
N GLU A 159 3.99 4.68 4.80
CA GLU A 159 3.25 3.53 4.27
C GLU A 159 3.53 3.32 2.78
N ILE A 160 3.57 4.38 1.96
CA ILE A 160 3.94 4.30 0.54
C ILE A 160 5.32 3.67 0.35
N ILE A 161 6.30 4.09 1.17
CA ILE A 161 7.68 3.56 1.10
C ILE A 161 7.71 2.08 1.53
N LEU A 162 6.98 1.72 2.57
CA LEU A 162 6.88 0.33 3.04
C LEU A 162 6.22 -0.55 1.99
N MET A 163 5.12 -0.10 1.39
CA MET A 163 4.42 -0.83 0.32
C MET A 163 5.30 -0.97 -0.92
N MET A 164 6.07 0.07 -1.30
CA MET A 164 7.01 -0.03 -2.43
C MET A 164 8.01 -1.16 -2.22
N LYS A 165 8.59 -1.29 -1.02
CA LYS A 165 9.46 -2.43 -0.68
C LYS A 165 8.69 -3.74 -0.66
N GLY A 166 7.45 -3.72 -0.17
CA GLY A 166 6.54 -4.87 -0.13
C GLY A 166 6.20 -5.42 -1.52
N THR A 167 6.20 -4.58 -2.58
CA THR A 167 5.95 -5.06 -3.94
C THR A 167 6.95 -6.12 -4.41
N SER A 168 8.16 -6.16 -3.84
CA SER A 168 9.16 -7.19 -4.13
C SER A 168 8.66 -8.63 -3.85
N LEU A 169 7.65 -8.78 -2.98
CA LEU A 169 7.01 -10.05 -2.71
C LEU A 169 6.18 -10.57 -3.88
N ALA A 170 5.82 -9.73 -4.86
CA ALA A 170 5.11 -10.15 -6.07
C ALA A 170 5.93 -11.16 -6.90
N SER A 171 7.26 -11.10 -6.80
CA SER A 171 8.17 -12.08 -7.41
C SER A 171 7.95 -13.53 -6.93
N THR A 172 7.25 -13.72 -5.81
CA THR A 172 6.95 -15.06 -5.27
C THR A 172 5.74 -15.71 -5.94
N VAL A 173 4.96 -14.93 -6.69
CA VAL A 173 3.81 -15.39 -7.47
C VAL A 173 4.02 -15.14 -8.96
N THR A 174 5.22 -15.45 -9.45
CA THR A 174 5.63 -15.43 -10.85
C THR A 174 5.68 -14.06 -11.54
N LEU A 175 5.52 -12.96 -10.82
CA LEU A 175 5.59 -11.63 -11.43
C LEU A 175 7.03 -11.19 -11.66
N MET A 176 7.26 -10.60 -12.83
CA MET A 176 8.56 -10.10 -13.28
C MET A 176 8.71 -8.60 -12.92
N ASP A 177 8.54 -8.28 -11.63
CA ASP A 177 8.96 -7.02 -11.03
C ASP A 177 10.51 -6.96 -10.94
N ILE A 178 11.08 -5.90 -10.36
CA ILE A 178 12.54 -5.78 -10.20
C ILE A 178 13.13 -7.05 -9.55
N THR A 179 12.50 -7.56 -8.48
CA THR A 179 12.99 -8.76 -7.76
C THR A 179 12.81 -10.02 -8.58
N GLY A 180 11.70 -10.15 -9.32
CA GLY A 180 11.44 -11.30 -10.21
C GLY A 180 12.45 -11.39 -11.34
N VAL A 181 12.74 -10.27 -12.01
CA VAL A 181 13.77 -10.21 -13.06
C VAL A 181 15.17 -10.46 -12.48
N ALA A 182 15.47 -9.92 -11.29
CA ALA A 182 16.74 -10.19 -10.61
C ALA A 182 16.91 -11.70 -10.32
N LYS A 183 15.89 -12.38 -9.79
CA LYS A 183 15.90 -13.83 -9.58
C LYS A 183 16.11 -14.60 -10.88
N HIS A 184 15.45 -14.17 -11.95
CA HIS A 184 15.63 -14.82 -13.27
C HIS A 184 17.04 -14.67 -13.81
N ILE A 185 17.67 -13.49 -13.70
CA ILE A 185 19.07 -13.29 -14.10
C ILE A 185 20.01 -14.17 -13.23
N VAL A 186 19.78 -14.21 -11.92
CA VAL A 186 20.57 -15.04 -10.99
C VAL A 186 20.48 -16.53 -11.36
N SER A 187 19.29 -17.03 -11.73
CA SER A 187 19.10 -18.44 -12.09
C SER A 187 19.88 -18.87 -13.34
N THR A 188 20.25 -17.93 -14.20
CA THR A 188 21.02 -18.19 -15.42
C THR A 188 22.52 -17.87 -15.28
N THR A 189 22.87 -16.92 -14.41
CA THR A 189 24.26 -16.43 -14.28
C THR A 189 24.99 -16.97 -13.06
N TYR A 190 24.24 -17.45 -12.05
CA TYR A 190 24.77 -17.89 -10.75
C TYR A 190 25.57 -16.80 -10.01
N LYS A 191 25.28 -15.52 -10.26
CA LYS A 191 25.93 -14.35 -9.65
C LYS A 191 24.93 -13.52 -8.83
N PRO A 192 24.49 -14.00 -7.66
CA PRO A 192 23.44 -13.33 -6.87
C PRO A 192 23.89 -11.99 -6.30
N LEU A 193 25.16 -11.85 -5.90
CA LEU A 193 25.63 -10.63 -5.24
C LEU A 193 25.51 -9.41 -6.16
N GLU A 194 26.04 -9.51 -7.37
CA GLU A 194 26.07 -8.42 -8.36
C GLU A 194 24.65 -7.99 -8.74
N VAL A 195 23.77 -8.97 -9.02
CA VAL A 195 22.40 -8.71 -9.48
C VAL A 195 21.52 -8.14 -8.37
N PHE A 196 21.60 -8.69 -7.14
CA PHE A 196 20.82 -8.15 -6.03
C PHE A 196 21.33 -6.82 -5.49
N LEU A 197 22.65 -6.55 -5.56
CA LEU A 197 23.16 -5.21 -5.27
C LEU A 197 22.61 -4.17 -6.26
N LEU A 198 22.57 -4.51 -7.54
CA LEU A 198 21.99 -3.63 -8.56
C LEU A 198 20.49 -3.41 -8.35
N ALA A 199 19.73 -4.48 -8.10
CA ALA A 199 18.30 -4.39 -7.79
C ALA A 199 18.05 -3.55 -6.52
N GLY A 200 18.83 -3.78 -5.47
CA GLY A 200 18.79 -2.99 -4.23
C GLY A 200 19.09 -1.51 -4.46
N GLY A 201 20.07 -1.20 -5.32
CA GLY A 201 20.37 0.16 -5.74
C GLY A 201 19.19 0.85 -6.43
N ILE A 202 18.49 0.14 -7.32
CA ILE A 202 17.28 0.66 -8.00
C ILE A 202 16.18 0.93 -6.96
N TYR A 203 15.89 0.00 -6.04
CA TYR A 203 14.92 0.22 -4.96
C TYR A 203 15.30 1.40 -4.07
N LEU A 204 16.60 1.59 -3.79
CA LEU A 204 17.09 2.73 -2.99
C LEU A 204 16.83 4.07 -3.70
N ILE A 205 17.12 4.15 -5.01
CA ILE A 205 16.86 5.34 -5.82
C ILE A 205 15.36 5.64 -5.85
N MET A 206 14.52 4.63 -6.09
CA MET A 206 13.06 4.78 -6.07
C MET A 206 12.56 5.28 -4.70
N THR A 207 13.07 4.69 -3.61
CA THR A 207 12.77 5.14 -2.24
C THR A 207 13.16 6.60 -2.03
N PHE A 208 14.34 6.99 -2.48
CA PHE A 208 14.83 8.37 -2.36
C PHE A 208 13.93 9.36 -3.10
N ILE A 209 13.53 9.02 -4.33
CA ILE A 209 12.62 9.87 -5.13
C ILE A 209 11.27 10.02 -4.42
N ILE A 210 10.66 8.90 -3.99
CA ILE A 210 9.37 8.91 -3.30
C ILE A 210 9.46 9.71 -1.98
N HIS A 211 10.51 9.49 -1.20
CA HIS A 211 10.73 10.21 0.06
C HIS A 211 10.83 11.72 -0.12
N ASN A 212 11.58 12.18 -1.13
CA ASN A 212 11.68 13.61 -1.42
C ASN A 212 10.36 14.21 -1.91
N LEU A 213 9.60 13.46 -2.72
CA LEU A 213 8.27 13.88 -3.13
C LEU A 213 7.32 14.03 -1.93
N ILE A 214 7.32 13.07 -1.01
CA ILE A 214 6.53 13.13 0.22
C ILE A 214 6.93 14.33 1.06
N LYS A 215 8.23 14.54 1.30
CA LYS A 215 8.72 15.73 2.03
C LYS A 215 8.31 17.05 1.39
N TYR A 216 8.31 17.11 0.07
CA TYR A 216 7.85 18.30 -0.64
C TYR A 216 6.35 18.55 -0.39
N LEU A 217 5.53 17.49 -0.45
CA LEU A 217 4.11 17.58 -0.16
C LEU A 217 3.85 17.97 1.30
N GLU A 218 4.58 17.38 2.25
CA GLU A 218 4.49 17.74 3.67
C GLU A 218 4.75 19.22 3.89
N LYS A 219 5.84 19.77 3.31
CA LYS A 219 6.17 21.20 3.43
C LYS A 219 5.11 22.10 2.81
N ARG A 220 4.51 21.69 1.70
CA ARG A 220 3.46 22.47 1.03
C ARG A 220 2.14 22.49 1.81
N PHE A 221 1.82 21.43 2.52
CA PHE A 221 0.58 21.27 3.29
C PHE A 221 0.77 21.46 4.80
N SER A 222 2.00 21.63 5.29
CA SER A 222 2.30 22.06 6.66
C SER A 222 1.92 23.54 6.84
N PHE A 223 1.41 23.86 8.04
CA PHE A 223 1.27 25.24 8.48
C PHE A 223 2.58 25.76 9.02
#